data_4afadcc008db8cbbbe4552ab75e89048
#
_entry.id   4afadcc008db8cbbbe4552ab75e89048
#
_cell.length_a   1.000
_cell.length_b   1.000
_cell.length_c   1.000
_cell.angle_alpha   90.00
_cell.angle_beta   90.00
_cell.angle_gamma   90.00
#
_symmetry.space_group_name_H-M   'P 1'
#
loop_
_entity.id
_entity.type
_entity.pdbx_description
1 polymer ?
#
loop_
_entity_poly.entity_id
_entity_poly.type
_entity_poly.pdbx_seq_one_letter_code
_entity_poly.pdbx_strand_id
1 'polypeptide(L)'
;MRWSLLFIPFLLSALDFKVATYNVENLFDATKNGSEYKEYQPYNKHGWTEAMLQIKINNLARVIGDINADIIVLAEVENRAVLQKLNAALGEKAYPYLFYPTKKERVSIETALLSRFPIEKSSTISLPNQARGIHRVSVTVDIKPLDLYINHWPAYIEKEDERLVYAKTLHTILEKASRREYILLGDFNSPYQEQKGHWGMGLVTFLQAGDQKALLYNLWYELPQNRRYSHSYGKQKNALDHIIIPKSLMDRKGIEYTPSSFGVFIRPYMLDENGNPNRWQISNKGRGEHQGFGFSDHFPITATFHTLKD
;
A
#
# COMPACT_ATOMS: atom_id res chain seq x y z
N MET A 1 -53.60 -5.58 -27.58
CA MET A 1 -52.25 -6.14 -27.31
C MET A 1 -51.70 -5.53 -26.04
N ARG A 2 -51.63 -6.27 -24.92
CA ARG A 2 -51.03 -5.82 -23.66
C ARG A 2 -49.58 -6.26 -23.69
N TRP A 3 -48.66 -5.34 -23.71
CA TRP A 3 -47.23 -5.59 -23.54
C TRP A 3 -46.96 -5.76 -22.04
N SER A 4 -46.71 -7.02 -21.60
CA SER A 4 -46.16 -7.28 -20.26
C SER A 4 -44.65 -6.98 -20.30
N LEU A 5 -44.22 -5.89 -19.69
CA LEU A 5 -42.84 -5.66 -19.40
C LEU A 5 -42.38 -6.68 -18.36
N LEU A 6 -41.58 -7.65 -18.80
CA LEU A 6 -40.83 -8.52 -17.89
C LEU A 6 -39.81 -7.68 -17.14
N PHE A 7 -40.10 -7.36 -15.91
CA PHE A 7 -39.11 -6.89 -14.95
C PHE A 7 -38.21 -8.07 -14.61
N ILE A 8 -37.03 -8.16 -15.23
CA ILE A 8 -35.98 -9.07 -14.77
C ILE A 8 -35.35 -8.34 -13.58
N PRO A 9 -35.52 -8.85 -12.33
CA PRO A 9 -34.79 -8.28 -11.22
C PRO A 9 -33.30 -8.56 -11.47
N PHE A 10 -32.53 -7.52 -11.68
CA PHE A 10 -31.08 -7.62 -11.55
C PHE A 10 -30.80 -8.04 -10.10
N LEU A 11 -30.52 -9.31 -9.91
CA LEU A 11 -29.94 -9.82 -8.66
C LEU A 11 -28.54 -9.22 -8.56
N LEU A 12 -28.41 -8.03 -7.98
CA LEU A 12 -27.13 -7.50 -7.52
C LEU A 12 -26.60 -8.52 -6.50
N SER A 13 -25.63 -9.33 -6.92
CA SER A 13 -24.88 -10.18 -5.98
C SER A 13 -23.96 -9.29 -5.16
N ALA A 14 -23.72 -9.61 -3.88
CA ALA A 14 -22.64 -9.00 -3.13
C ALA A 14 -21.34 -9.17 -3.93
N LEU A 15 -20.55 -8.08 -4.03
CA LEU A 15 -19.28 -8.10 -4.73
C LEU A 15 -18.16 -8.24 -3.70
N ASP A 16 -17.44 -9.35 -3.74
CA ASP A 16 -16.19 -9.52 -3.00
C ASP A 16 -15.05 -8.84 -3.74
N PHE A 17 -14.20 -8.11 -3.02
CA PHE A 17 -13.00 -7.49 -3.58
C PHE A 17 -11.83 -7.51 -2.61
N LYS A 18 -10.63 -7.62 -3.16
CA LYS A 18 -9.38 -7.72 -2.42
C LYS A 18 -8.61 -6.40 -2.49
N VAL A 19 -8.19 -5.93 -1.34
CA VAL A 19 -7.30 -4.76 -1.17
C VAL A 19 -5.92 -5.24 -0.74
N ALA A 20 -4.87 -4.63 -1.29
CA ALA A 20 -3.48 -4.92 -0.95
C ALA A 20 -2.66 -3.65 -0.77
N THR A 21 -1.57 -3.75 -0.03
CA THR A 21 -0.48 -2.77 -0.05
C THR A 21 0.87 -3.47 -0.16
N TYR A 22 1.79 -2.89 -0.90
CA TYR A 22 3.11 -3.44 -1.16
C TYR A 22 4.15 -2.33 -1.34
N ASN A 23 5.13 -2.24 -0.44
CA ASN A 23 6.34 -1.46 -0.69
C ASN A 23 7.19 -2.24 -1.70
N VAL A 24 7.51 -1.64 -2.86
CA VAL A 24 8.20 -2.29 -3.98
C VAL A 24 9.72 -2.09 -3.96
N GLU A 25 10.25 -1.54 -2.87
CA GLU A 25 11.67 -1.26 -2.67
C GLU A 25 12.29 -0.49 -3.85
N ASN A 26 12.07 0.82 -3.90
CA ASN A 26 12.76 1.72 -4.84
C ASN A 26 12.55 1.37 -6.33
N LEU A 27 11.34 1.51 -6.82
CA LEU A 27 11.06 1.36 -8.25
C LEU A 27 11.35 2.67 -8.99
N PHE A 28 12.60 2.82 -9.45
CA PHE A 28 13.07 3.92 -10.28
C PHE A 28 13.00 3.56 -11.76
N ASP A 29 12.78 4.56 -12.62
CA ASP A 29 12.97 4.37 -14.05
C ASP A 29 14.48 4.39 -14.42
N ALA A 30 14.81 4.22 -15.70
CA ALA A 30 16.18 4.27 -16.17
C ALA A 30 16.48 5.60 -16.89
N THR A 31 15.77 6.67 -16.52
CA THR A 31 15.94 8.01 -17.10
C THR A 31 16.52 8.93 -16.03
N LYS A 32 17.59 9.66 -16.38
CA LYS A 32 18.19 10.61 -15.45
C LYS A 32 17.35 11.88 -15.40
N ASN A 33 16.62 12.08 -14.32
CA ASN A 33 15.76 13.24 -14.08
C ASN A 33 16.18 14.08 -12.85
N GLY A 34 17.16 13.58 -12.06
CA GLY A 34 17.74 14.30 -10.92
C GLY A 34 17.06 14.02 -9.59
N SER A 35 16.06 13.16 -9.55
CA SER A 35 15.38 12.73 -8.32
C SER A 35 15.85 11.36 -7.81
N GLU A 36 16.65 10.64 -8.61
CA GLU A 36 17.08 9.28 -8.33
C GLU A 36 18.05 9.22 -7.12
N TYR A 37 17.94 8.16 -6.35
CA TYR A 37 18.99 7.80 -5.42
C TYR A 37 20.26 7.44 -6.18
N LYS A 38 21.40 7.63 -5.55
CA LYS A 38 22.71 7.45 -6.19
C LYS A 38 22.86 6.09 -6.86
N GLU A 39 22.33 5.05 -6.26
CA GLU A 39 22.37 3.66 -6.75
C GLU A 39 21.54 3.48 -8.02
N TYR A 40 20.47 4.25 -8.16
CA TYR A 40 19.49 4.17 -9.25
C TYR A 40 19.73 5.21 -10.34
N GLN A 41 20.81 6.00 -10.25
CA GLN A 41 21.17 6.91 -11.34
C GLN A 41 21.64 6.11 -12.56
N PRO A 42 21.00 6.28 -13.73
CA PRO A 42 21.39 5.57 -14.93
C PRO A 42 22.84 5.88 -15.34
N TYR A 43 23.47 4.92 -16.00
CA TYR A 43 24.82 5.02 -16.58
C TYR A 43 25.94 5.28 -15.57
N ASN A 44 25.71 5.04 -14.31
CA ASN A 44 26.74 5.13 -13.27
C ASN A 44 27.35 3.74 -12.96
N LYS A 45 28.29 3.71 -12.00
CA LYS A 45 29.00 2.50 -11.57
C LYS A 45 28.11 1.43 -10.92
N HIS A 46 26.86 1.75 -10.58
CA HIS A 46 25.93 0.81 -9.95
C HIS A 46 25.16 -0.04 -10.97
N GLY A 47 25.30 0.27 -12.27
CA GLY A 47 24.75 -0.55 -13.34
C GLY A 47 23.22 -0.53 -13.46
N TRP A 48 22.55 0.54 -12.96
CA TRP A 48 21.13 0.71 -13.21
C TRP A 48 20.86 1.07 -14.67
N THR A 49 20.14 0.22 -15.38
CA THR A 49 19.88 0.33 -16.82
C THR A 49 18.43 -0.04 -17.12
N GLU A 50 17.96 0.24 -18.34
CA GLU A 50 16.62 -0.20 -18.79
C GLU A 50 16.46 -1.72 -18.70
N ALA A 51 17.51 -2.50 -19.00
CA ALA A 51 17.47 -3.96 -18.88
C ALA A 51 17.30 -4.38 -17.40
N MET A 52 17.99 -3.72 -16.47
CA MET A 52 17.88 -3.97 -15.04
C MET A 52 16.49 -3.59 -14.50
N LEU A 53 15.98 -2.44 -14.94
CA LEU A 53 14.62 -2.01 -14.65
C LEU A 53 13.59 -3.04 -15.14
N GLN A 54 13.75 -3.56 -16.37
CA GLN A 54 12.82 -4.55 -16.92
C GLN A 54 12.79 -5.83 -16.09
N ILE A 55 13.93 -6.29 -15.58
CA ILE A 55 14.00 -7.45 -14.68
C ILE A 55 13.20 -7.16 -13.39
N LYS A 56 13.43 -5.99 -12.77
CA LYS A 56 12.70 -5.59 -11.56
C LYS A 56 11.20 -5.49 -11.81
N ILE A 57 10.80 -4.88 -12.92
CA ILE A 57 9.38 -4.79 -13.32
C ILE A 57 8.77 -6.18 -13.46
N ASN A 58 9.44 -7.12 -14.14
CA ASN A 58 8.93 -8.47 -14.33
C ASN A 58 8.77 -9.21 -13.00
N ASN A 59 9.73 -9.05 -12.09
CA ASN A 59 9.67 -9.64 -10.75
C ASN A 59 8.49 -9.06 -9.95
N LEU A 60 8.32 -7.75 -9.92
CA LEU A 60 7.20 -7.09 -9.24
C LEU A 60 5.85 -7.43 -9.88
N ALA A 61 5.78 -7.46 -11.22
CA ALA A 61 4.56 -7.85 -11.94
C ALA A 61 4.14 -9.29 -11.62
N ARG A 62 5.09 -10.21 -11.45
CA ARG A 62 4.81 -11.58 -10.98
C ARG A 62 4.14 -11.55 -9.60
N VAL A 63 4.70 -10.83 -8.64
CA VAL A 63 4.13 -10.73 -7.29
C VAL A 63 2.73 -10.12 -7.33
N ILE A 64 2.56 -8.97 -8.01
CA ILE A 64 1.28 -8.27 -8.12
C ILE A 64 0.24 -9.14 -8.84
N GLY A 65 0.65 -9.82 -9.92
CA GLY A 65 -0.21 -10.74 -10.66
C GLY A 65 -0.66 -11.96 -9.85
N ASP A 66 0.18 -12.45 -8.93
CA ASP A 66 -0.14 -13.56 -8.03
C ASP A 66 -1.00 -13.12 -6.84
N ILE A 67 -0.83 -11.89 -6.33
CA ILE A 67 -1.72 -11.29 -5.33
C ILE A 67 -3.14 -11.19 -5.92
N ASN A 68 -3.25 -10.76 -7.15
CA ASN A 68 -4.52 -10.58 -7.86
C ASN A 68 -5.54 -9.79 -7.03
N ALA A 69 -5.11 -8.64 -6.48
CA ALA A 69 -5.98 -7.72 -5.76
C ALA A 69 -6.80 -6.87 -6.73
N ASP A 70 -7.95 -6.36 -6.28
CA ASP A 70 -8.78 -5.44 -7.06
C ASP A 70 -8.32 -3.99 -6.89
N ILE A 71 -7.73 -3.71 -5.72
CA ILE A 71 -7.09 -2.45 -5.39
C ILE A 71 -5.72 -2.76 -4.79
N ILE A 72 -4.66 -2.17 -5.31
CA ILE A 72 -3.33 -2.30 -4.72
C ILE A 72 -2.64 -0.95 -4.61
N VAL A 73 -2.18 -0.64 -3.40
CA VAL A 73 -1.31 0.51 -3.12
C VAL A 73 0.14 0.06 -3.18
N LEU A 74 0.96 0.83 -3.88
CA LEU A 74 2.39 0.61 -4.01
C LEU A 74 3.12 1.78 -3.32
N ALA A 75 4.10 1.48 -2.48
CA ALA A 75 5.03 2.48 -1.95
C ALA A 75 6.37 2.39 -2.69
N GLU A 76 7.11 3.49 -2.70
CA GLU A 76 8.43 3.61 -3.31
C GLU A 76 8.45 3.54 -4.85
N VAL A 77 7.49 4.18 -5.49
CA VAL A 77 7.45 4.36 -6.94
C VAL A 77 7.97 5.75 -7.31
N GLU A 78 8.91 5.83 -8.25
CA GLU A 78 9.54 7.11 -8.61
C GLU A 78 8.60 8.06 -9.33
N ASN A 79 7.89 7.57 -10.35
CA ASN A 79 7.07 8.42 -11.21
C ASN A 79 5.93 7.63 -11.90
N ARG A 80 5.04 8.39 -12.56
CA ARG A 80 3.91 7.80 -13.27
C ARG A 80 4.33 6.92 -14.45
N ALA A 81 5.44 7.25 -15.11
CA ALA A 81 5.90 6.49 -16.28
C ALA A 81 6.35 5.08 -15.88
N VAL A 82 7.11 4.93 -14.81
CA VAL A 82 7.53 3.61 -14.33
C VAL A 82 6.35 2.80 -13.78
N LEU A 83 5.36 3.46 -13.15
CA LEU A 83 4.10 2.82 -12.76
C LEU A 83 3.35 2.25 -13.97
N GLN A 84 3.29 3.02 -15.07
CA GLN A 84 2.65 2.57 -16.33
C GLN A 84 3.39 1.39 -16.95
N LYS A 85 4.74 1.40 -16.93
CA LYS A 85 5.55 0.25 -17.37
C LYS A 85 5.25 -1.00 -16.53
N LEU A 86 5.19 -0.86 -15.20
CA LEU A 86 4.83 -1.96 -14.30
C LEU A 86 3.42 -2.48 -14.58
N ASN A 87 2.44 -1.59 -14.74
CA ASN A 87 1.06 -1.99 -15.05
C ASN A 87 0.96 -2.70 -16.41
N ALA A 88 1.67 -2.24 -17.42
CA ALA A 88 1.70 -2.90 -18.73
C ALA A 88 2.30 -4.31 -18.68
N ALA A 89 3.31 -4.54 -17.82
CA ALA A 89 3.92 -5.84 -17.61
C ALA A 89 2.96 -6.88 -16.97
N LEU A 90 1.83 -6.46 -16.40
CA LEU A 90 0.79 -7.36 -15.90
C LEU A 90 -0.04 -8.00 -17.02
N GLY A 91 0.07 -7.53 -18.26
CA GLY A 91 -0.66 -8.06 -19.42
C GLY A 91 -2.17 -8.00 -19.22
N GLU A 92 -2.85 -9.14 -19.33
CA GLU A 92 -4.31 -9.24 -19.16
C GLU A 92 -4.80 -8.88 -17.74
N LYS A 93 -3.89 -8.92 -16.74
CA LYS A 93 -4.18 -8.52 -15.36
C LYS A 93 -3.93 -7.03 -15.11
N ALA A 94 -3.60 -6.24 -16.14
CA ALA A 94 -3.38 -4.81 -15.99
C ALA A 94 -4.64 -4.10 -15.45
N TYR A 95 -4.39 -3.08 -14.66
CA TYR A 95 -5.46 -2.32 -14.03
C TYR A 95 -5.91 -1.17 -14.94
N PRO A 96 -7.23 -0.97 -15.10
CA PRO A 96 -7.74 0.12 -15.93
C PRO A 96 -7.53 1.51 -15.32
N TYR A 97 -7.42 1.60 -14.00
CA TYR A 97 -7.31 2.88 -13.30
C TYR A 97 -6.02 2.95 -12.50
N LEU A 98 -5.28 4.07 -12.67
CA LEU A 98 -4.02 4.33 -12.00
C LEU A 98 -4.05 5.71 -11.36
N PHE A 99 -3.63 5.78 -10.11
CA PHE A 99 -3.33 7.05 -9.44
C PHE A 99 -1.82 7.14 -9.17
N TYR A 100 -1.28 8.31 -9.47
CA TYR A 100 0.05 8.75 -9.07
C TYR A 100 -0.05 10.23 -8.73
N PRO A 101 0.43 10.69 -7.55
CA PRO A 101 0.30 12.08 -7.15
C PRO A 101 1.17 13.02 -7.99
N THR A 102 0.86 14.30 -7.98
CA THR A 102 1.79 15.32 -8.47
C THR A 102 2.98 15.36 -7.52
N LYS A 103 4.12 14.91 -7.99
CA LYS A 103 5.34 14.80 -7.20
C LYS A 103 5.96 16.18 -6.97
N LYS A 104 6.39 16.45 -5.74
CA LYS A 104 7.21 17.63 -5.44
C LYS A 104 8.65 17.39 -5.90
N GLU A 105 9.36 18.43 -6.35
CA GLU A 105 10.72 18.33 -6.91
C GLU A 105 11.73 17.61 -6.02
N ARG A 106 11.59 17.70 -4.70
CA ARG A 106 12.54 17.10 -3.75
C ARG A 106 12.16 15.69 -3.29
N VAL A 107 11.12 15.09 -3.87
CA VAL A 107 10.66 13.75 -3.50
C VAL A 107 11.16 12.76 -4.54
N SER A 108 11.97 11.79 -4.13
CA SER A 108 12.51 10.77 -5.03
C SER A 108 11.47 9.72 -5.38
N ILE A 109 10.73 9.28 -4.38
CA ILE A 109 9.74 8.20 -4.48
C ILE A 109 8.42 8.59 -3.79
N GLU A 110 7.31 8.13 -4.34
CA GLU A 110 5.95 8.37 -3.86
C GLU A 110 5.16 7.07 -3.74
N THR A 111 3.93 7.19 -3.27
CA THR A 111 2.96 6.10 -3.32
C THR A 111 2.14 6.17 -4.61
N ALA A 112 1.68 5.01 -5.06
CA ALA A 112 0.83 4.86 -6.22
C ALA A 112 -0.34 3.92 -5.92
N LEU A 113 -1.38 3.98 -6.75
CA LEU A 113 -2.52 3.06 -6.67
C LEU A 113 -2.80 2.47 -8.05
N LEU A 114 -3.07 1.19 -8.09
CA LEU A 114 -3.68 0.49 -9.21
C LEU A 114 -5.06 -0.01 -8.76
N SER A 115 -6.10 0.21 -9.57
CA SER A 115 -7.48 -0.15 -9.23
C SER A 115 -8.21 -0.76 -10.42
N ARG A 116 -9.02 -1.77 -10.17
CA ARG A 116 -10.02 -2.28 -11.12
C ARG A 116 -11.30 -1.46 -11.08
N PHE A 117 -11.48 -0.67 -10.02
CA PHE A 117 -12.63 0.19 -9.83
C PHE A 117 -12.34 1.62 -10.27
N PRO A 118 -13.34 2.36 -10.75
CA PRO A 118 -13.19 3.76 -11.13
C PRO A 118 -12.64 4.63 -9.99
N ILE A 119 -11.69 5.49 -10.33
CA ILE A 119 -11.17 6.52 -9.43
C ILE A 119 -11.94 7.80 -9.70
N GLU A 120 -12.76 8.22 -8.74
CA GLU A 120 -13.63 9.39 -8.88
C GLU A 120 -12.90 10.71 -8.62
N LYS A 121 -12.07 10.71 -7.59
CA LYS A 121 -11.30 11.88 -7.18
C LYS A 121 -10.08 11.49 -6.36
N SER A 122 -9.12 12.40 -6.34
CA SER A 122 -7.94 12.27 -5.50
C SER A 122 -7.50 13.64 -4.97
N SER A 123 -6.84 13.64 -3.84
CA SER A 123 -6.23 14.82 -3.25
C SER A 123 -5.01 14.45 -2.42
N THR A 124 -4.09 15.37 -2.28
CA THR A 124 -2.92 15.23 -1.41
C THR A 124 -3.09 16.15 -0.20
N ILE A 125 -3.01 15.57 0.98
CA ILE A 125 -2.99 16.27 2.25
C ILE A 125 -1.52 16.59 2.55
N SER A 126 -1.18 17.86 2.42
CA SER A 126 0.17 18.35 2.75
C SER A 126 0.35 18.42 4.27
N LEU A 127 1.53 18.04 4.74
CA LEU A 127 1.88 18.11 6.15
C LEU A 127 2.97 19.16 6.38
N PRO A 128 2.96 19.87 7.51
CA PRO A 128 4.00 20.83 7.84
C PRO A 128 5.38 20.17 7.85
N ASN A 129 6.33 20.78 7.15
CA ASN A 129 7.73 20.37 7.09
C ASN A 129 7.98 18.92 6.59
N GLN A 130 6.98 18.29 5.95
CA GLN A 130 7.11 16.97 5.37
C GLN A 130 7.19 17.05 3.84
N ALA A 131 8.12 16.26 3.27
CA ALA A 131 8.28 16.20 1.83
C ALA A 131 7.09 15.47 1.17
N ARG A 132 6.72 14.28 1.67
CA ARG A 132 5.59 13.49 1.21
C ARG A 132 4.31 13.89 1.93
N GLY A 133 3.19 13.81 1.23
CA GLY A 133 1.85 13.98 1.78
C GLY A 133 1.18 12.65 2.12
N ILE A 134 -0.07 12.73 2.59
CA ILE A 134 -0.99 11.61 2.65
C ILE A 134 -1.94 11.76 1.46
N HIS A 135 -2.14 10.71 0.67
CA HIS A 135 -3.03 10.81 -0.48
C HIS A 135 -4.39 10.21 -0.15
N ARG A 136 -5.44 10.96 -0.41
CA ARG A 136 -6.81 10.44 -0.37
C ARG A 136 -7.27 10.18 -1.79
N VAL A 137 -7.65 8.95 -2.06
CA VAL A 137 -8.20 8.51 -3.35
C VAL A 137 -9.57 7.89 -3.11
N SER A 138 -10.60 8.41 -3.77
CA SER A 138 -11.96 7.87 -3.69
C SER A 138 -12.20 6.98 -4.90
N VAL A 139 -12.59 5.74 -4.66
CA VAL A 139 -12.98 4.77 -5.69
C VAL A 139 -14.46 4.41 -5.53
N THR A 140 -15.11 3.95 -6.61
CA THR A 140 -16.48 3.45 -6.57
C THR A 140 -16.46 1.94 -6.75
N VAL A 141 -16.78 1.21 -5.69
CA VAL A 141 -16.88 -0.25 -5.68
C VAL A 141 -18.37 -0.62 -5.79
N ASP A 142 -18.73 -1.26 -6.90
CA ASP A 142 -20.13 -1.44 -7.27
C ASP A 142 -20.82 -0.06 -7.37
N ILE A 143 -21.64 0.39 -6.55
CA ILE A 143 -22.19 1.77 -6.53
C ILE A 143 -21.77 2.52 -5.25
N LYS A 144 -20.91 1.93 -4.44
CA LYS A 144 -20.57 2.44 -3.11
C LYS A 144 -19.22 3.17 -3.13
N PRO A 145 -19.15 4.40 -2.59
CA PRO A 145 -17.89 5.13 -2.50
C PRO A 145 -17.01 4.58 -1.37
N LEU A 146 -15.74 4.38 -1.65
CA LEU A 146 -14.72 3.99 -0.68
C LEU A 146 -13.55 4.98 -0.76
N ASP A 147 -13.18 5.57 0.36
CA ASP A 147 -12.02 6.44 0.46
C ASP A 147 -10.77 5.65 0.91
N LEU A 148 -9.69 5.79 0.18
CA LEU A 148 -8.41 5.17 0.51
C LEU A 148 -7.45 6.27 0.98
N TYR A 149 -6.98 6.20 2.23
CA TYR A 149 -5.91 7.06 2.74
C TYR A 149 -4.58 6.33 2.60
N ILE A 150 -3.80 6.75 1.62
CA ILE A 150 -2.56 6.10 1.20
C ILE A 150 -1.39 6.77 1.91
N ASN A 151 -0.57 5.96 2.56
CA ASN A 151 0.47 6.41 3.45
C ASN A 151 1.84 5.85 3.05
N HIS A 152 2.89 6.69 3.16
CA HIS A 152 4.29 6.28 3.22
C HIS A 152 5.01 7.25 4.15
N TRP A 153 5.12 6.86 5.42
CA TRP A 153 5.68 7.71 6.45
C TRP A 153 7.22 7.68 6.46
N PRO A 154 7.88 8.64 7.12
CA PRO A 154 9.33 8.66 7.25
C PRO A 154 9.88 7.38 7.88
N ALA A 155 10.88 6.78 7.22
CA ALA A 155 11.63 5.64 7.76
C ALA A 155 12.56 6.10 8.90
N TYR A 156 13.22 5.12 9.55
CA TYR A 156 14.19 5.26 10.63
C TYR A 156 13.60 5.64 11.99
N ILE A 157 14.24 5.13 13.04
CA ILE A 157 13.84 5.36 14.45
C ILE A 157 13.88 6.85 14.82
N GLU A 158 14.94 7.55 14.45
CA GLU A 158 15.16 8.97 14.73
C GLU A 158 14.10 9.89 14.11
N LYS A 159 13.23 9.38 13.26
CA LYS A 159 12.15 10.14 12.62
C LYS A 159 10.78 9.95 13.27
N GLU A 160 10.76 9.51 14.50
CA GLU A 160 9.53 9.30 15.27
C GLU A 160 8.69 10.58 15.37
N ASP A 161 9.32 11.73 15.64
CA ASP A 161 8.61 13.02 15.69
C ASP A 161 7.98 13.40 14.34
N GLU A 162 8.64 13.07 13.24
CA GLU A 162 8.09 13.29 11.91
C GLU A 162 6.85 12.39 11.68
N ARG A 163 6.90 11.11 12.06
CA ARG A 163 5.74 10.18 11.98
C ARG A 163 4.57 10.64 12.83
N LEU A 164 4.86 11.25 13.97
CA LEU A 164 3.83 11.83 14.83
C LEU A 164 3.01 12.92 14.13
N VAL A 165 3.62 13.72 13.26
CA VAL A 165 2.91 14.73 12.45
C VAL A 165 1.89 14.06 11.54
N TYR A 166 2.25 12.93 10.91
CA TYR A 166 1.33 12.14 10.07
C TYR A 166 0.17 11.58 10.89
N ALA A 167 0.48 10.95 12.03
CA ALA A 167 -0.52 10.34 12.90
C ALA A 167 -1.56 11.36 13.40
N LYS A 168 -1.11 12.52 13.90
CA LYS A 168 -1.98 13.61 14.37
C LYS A 168 -2.85 14.18 13.25
N THR A 169 -2.25 14.36 12.07
CA THR A 169 -2.97 14.88 10.90
C THR A 169 -4.09 13.93 10.47
N LEU A 170 -3.79 12.63 10.37
CA LEU A 170 -4.81 11.61 10.07
C LEU A 170 -5.90 11.60 11.13
N HIS A 171 -5.56 11.55 12.42
CA HIS A 171 -6.53 11.57 13.51
C HIS A 171 -7.51 12.74 13.37
N THR A 172 -6.99 13.96 13.19
CA THR A 172 -7.83 15.17 13.04
C THR A 172 -8.76 15.10 11.82
N ILE A 173 -8.32 14.51 10.72
CA ILE A 173 -9.13 14.37 9.51
C ILE A 173 -10.22 13.32 9.72
N LEU A 174 -9.86 12.19 10.33
CA LEU A 174 -10.75 11.05 10.50
C LEU A 174 -11.82 11.29 11.54
N GLU A 175 -11.57 12.10 12.56
CA GLU A 175 -12.62 12.55 13.49
C GLU A 175 -13.79 13.24 12.75
N LYS A 176 -13.47 13.96 11.66
CA LYS A 176 -14.48 14.65 10.82
C LYS A 176 -15.09 13.71 9.76
N ALA A 177 -14.50 12.56 9.53
CA ALA A 177 -14.93 11.60 8.51
C ALA A 177 -15.78 10.44 9.05
N SER A 178 -16.27 10.53 10.27
CA SER A 178 -16.88 9.44 11.07
C SER A 178 -18.08 8.70 10.46
N ARG A 179 -18.60 9.15 9.31
CA ARG A 179 -19.73 8.51 8.60
C ARG A 179 -19.34 7.98 7.21
N ARG A 180 -18.05 7.96 6.88
CA ARG A 180 -17.58 7.50 5.57
C ARG A 180 -16.94 6.13 5.70
N GLU A 181 -17.06 5.36 4.65
CA GLU A 181 -16.30 4.13 4.50
C GLU A 181 -14.91 4.46 3.97
N TYR A 182 -13.89 4.08 4.70
CA TYR A 182 -12.50 4.34 4.31
C TYR A 182 -11.56 3.27 4.83
N ILE A 183 -10.43 3.15 4.16
CA ILE A 183 -9.31 2.29 4.57
C ILE A 183 -8.05 3.16 4.63
N LEU A 184 -7.30 3.04 5.74
CA LEU A 184 -5.94 3.55 5.79
C LEU A 184 -4.99 2.41 5.45
N LEU A 185 -4.11 2.63 4.49
CA LEU A 185 -3.20 1.59 4.05
C LEU A 185 -1.89 2.19 3.50
N GLY A 186 -0.86 1.35 3.43
CA GLY A 186 0.47 1.72 2.95
C GLY A 186 1.57 1.33 3.93
N ASP A 187 2.76 1.85 3.70
CA ASP A 187 3.91 1.72 4.58
C ASP A 187 3.92 2.89 5.59
N PHE A 188 3.64 2.59 6.83
CA PHE A 188 3.64 3.58 7.90
C PHE A 188 5.02 3.73 8.57
N ASN A 189 5.98 2.85 8.24
CA ASN A 189 7.29 2.81 8.89
C ASN A 189 7.22 2.83 10.44
N SER A 190 6.12 2.34 10.98
CA SER A 190 5.73 2.36 12.38
C SER A 190 5.18 1.00 12.77
N PRO A 191 5.71 0.32 13.78
CA PRO A 191 5.18 -0.97 14.20
C PRO A 191 3.73 -0.88 14.65
N TYR A 192 2.93 -1.94 14.47
CA TYR A 192 1.52 -1.96 14.83
C TYR A 192 1.23 -1.70 16.31
N GLN A 193 2.21 -1.94 17.19
CA GLN A 193 2.15 -1.70 18.63
C GLN A 193 2.77 -0.37 19.06
N GLU A 194 3.14 0.52 18.14
CA GLU A 194 3.76 1.80 18.48
C GLU A 194 2.85 2.62 19.41
N GLN A 195 3.35 2.91 20.59
CA GLN A 195 2.65 3.61 21.64
C GLN A 195 3.43 4.87 22.06
N LYS A 196 2.84 5.63 22.97
CA LYS A 196 3.54 6.72 23.65
C LYS A 196 4.78 6.17 24.38
N GLY A 197 5.93 6.77 24.17
CA GLY A 197 7.21 6.36 24.73
C GLY A 197 8.30 6.40 23.69
N HIS A 198 9.22 5.45 23.73
CA HIS A 198 10.37 5.41 22.83
C HIS A 198 9.99 5.36 21.34
N TRP A 199 8.89 4.72 21.02
CA TRP A 199 8.30 4.67 19.67
C TRP A 199 7.18 5.67 19.47
N GLY A 200 7.15 6.67 20.31
CA GLY A 200 6.31 7.82 20.19
C GLY A 200 4.82 7.59 20.32
N MET A 201 4.13 8.53 19.79
CA MET A 201 2.69 8.63 19.81
C MET A 201 2.19 8.32 18.40
N GLY A 202 2.34 7.04 18.00
CA GLY A 202 2.03 6.63 16.66
C GLY A 202 0.66 6.01 16.51
N LEU A 203 0.64 4.81 15.91
CA LEU A 203 -0.58 4.13 15.50
C LEU A 203 -1.53 3.87 16.66
N VAL A 204 -1.05 3.37 17.80
CA VAL A 204 -1.92 2.99 18.93
C VAL A 204 -2.49 4.20 19.64
N THR A 205 -1.70 5.26 19.80
CA THR A 205 -2.11 6.45 20.57
C THR A 205 -3.10 7.32 19.81
N PHE A 206 -2.91 7.51 18.52
CA PHE A 206 -3.71 8.44 17.72
C PHE A 206 -4.64 7.77 16.71
N LEU A 207 -4.27 6.65 16.14
CA LEU A 207 -5.01 6.09 15.02
C LEU A 207 -5.81 4.84 15.38
N GLN A 208 -5.28 3.99 16.28
CA GLN A 208 -5.94 2.73 16.53
C GLN A 208 -5.56 2.15 17.89
N ALA A 209 -6.41 1.26 18.37
CA ALA A 209 -6.07 0.26 19.38
C ALA A 209 -6.43 -1.13 18.86
N GLY A 210 -5.94 -2.16 19.53
CA GLY A 210 -6.29 -3.55 19.24
C GLY A 210 -7.59 -3.99 19.91
N ASP A 211 -8.40 -3.09 20.45
CA ASP A 211 -9.64 -3.40 21.12
C ASP A 211 -10.87 -2.94 20.32
N GLN A 212 -12.01 -3.56 20.58
CA GLN A 212 -13.26 -3.27 19.90
C GLN A 212 -13.87 -1.89 20.26
N LYS A 213 -13.33 -1.20 21.26
CA LYS A 213 -13.80 0.14 21.67
C LYS A 213 -13.09 1.24 20.89
N ALA A 214 -11.96 0.95 20.26
CA ALA A 214 -11.24 1.91 19.44
C ALA A 214 -12.08 2.39 18.25
N LEU A 215 -11.80 3.59 17.76
CA LEU A 215 -12.42 4.14 16.55
C LEU A 215 -11.97 3.38 15.30
N LEU A 216 -10.73 2.90 15.29
CA LEU A 216 -10.07 2.20 14.20
C LEU A 216 -9.56 0.85 14.69
N TYR A 217 -9.49 -0.11 13.76
CA TYR A 217 -8.97 -1.43 14.03
C TYR A 217 -7.85 -1.76 13.04
N ASN A 218 -6.67 -2.10 13.57
CA ASN A 218 -5.54 -2.55 12.76
C ASN A 218 -5.65 -4.05 12.53
N LEU A 219 -5.72 -4.47 11.29
CA LEU A 219 -5.95 -5.87 10.94
C LEU A 219 -4.81 -6.82 11.35
N TRP A 220 -3.63 -6.31 11.70
CA TRP A 220 -2.56 -7.12 12.29
C TRP A 220 -3.00 -7.87 13.54
N TYR A 221 -3.97 -7.34 14.31
CA TYR A 221 -4.46 -8.00 15.52
C TYR A 221 -5.20 -9.31 15.26
N GLU A 222 -5.61 -9.59 14.03
CA GLU A 222 -6.18 -10.89 13.65
C GLU A 222 -5.15 -12.01 13.53
N LEU A 223 -3.87 -11.69 13.32
CA LEU A 223 -2.83 -12.70 13.19
C LEU A 223 -2.19 -13.02 14.55
N PRO A 224 -1.67 -14.25 14.74
CA PRO A 224 -0.79 -14.56 15.86
C PRO A 224 0.45 -13.67 15.85
N GLN A 225 0.94 -13.28 17.01
CA GLN A 225 2.04 -12.30 17.16
C GLN A 225 3.30 -12.68 16.35
N ASN A 226 3.65 -13.97 16.32
CA ASN A 226 4.80 -14.49 15.58
C ASN A 226 4.66 -14.42 14.06
N ARG A 227 3.48 -14.10 13.54
CA ARG A 227 3.18 -13.90 12.11
C ARG A 227 2.97 -12.45 11.72
N ARG A 228 3.11 -11.51 12.66
CA ARG A 228 2.88 -10.08 12.44
C ARG A 228 4.15 -9.40 11.94
N TYR A 229 4.47 -9.57 10.68
CA TYR A 229 5.55 -8.82 10.04
C TYR A 229 5.35 -8.75 8.53
N SER A 230 5.71 -7.63 7.94
CA SER A 230 5.79 -7.42 6.49
C SER A 230 7.21 -7.13 6.04
N HIS A 231 8.08 -6.68 6.94
CA HIS A 231 9.46 -6.30 6.66
C HIS A 231 10.42 -7.02 7.59
N SER A 232 11.63 -7.31 7.11
CA SER A 232 12.70 -7.81 7.97
C SER A 232 14.04 -7.12 7.68
N TYR A 233 14.75 -6.79 8.75
CA TYR A 233 16.11 -6.27 8.69
C TYR A 233 17.00 -7.04 9.68
N GLY A 234 17.95 -7.80 9.15
CA GLY A 234 18.73 -8.75 9.94
C GLY A 234 17.82 -9.78 10.63
N LYS A 235 17.81 -9.79 11.97
CA LYS A 235 16.94 -10.67 12.77
C LYS A 235 15.63 -10.01 13.20
N GLN A 236 15.46 -8.72 12.94
CA GLN A 236 14.27 -7.99 13.34
C GLN A 236 13.17 -8.15 12.29
N LYS A 237 11.98 -8.50 12.76
CA LYS A 237 10.77 -8.62 11.95
C LYS A 237 9.77 -7.58 12.42
N ASN A 238 9.35 -6.70 11.51
CA ASN A 238 8.49 -5.56 11.81
C ASN A 238 7.26 -5.55 10.91
N ALA A 239 6.10 -5.23 11.48
CA ALA A 239 4.89 -4.92 10.74
C ALA A 239 4.87 -3.42 10.45
N LEU A 240 5.39 -3.00 9.31
CA LEU A 240 5.51 -1.60 8.91
C LEU A 240 4.41 -1.18 7.93
N ASP A 241 3.93 -2.13 7.13
CA ASP A 241 2.79 -1.94 6.23
C ASP A 241 1.50 -2.23 6.98
N HIS A 242 0.47 -1.42 6.79
CA HIS A 242 -0.79 -1.59 7.53
C HIS A 242 -2.01 -1.51 6.61
N ILE A 243 -3.07 -2.22 7.02
CA ILE A 243 -4.45 -2.00 6.63
C ILE A 243 -5.22 -1.76 7.92
N ILE A 244 -5.73 -0.54 8.08
CA ILE A 244 -6.46 -0.10 9.27
C ILE A 244 -7.85 0.35 8.83
N ILE A 245 -8.87 -0.13 9.51
CA ILE A 245 -10.27 0.08 9.14
C ILE A 245 -11.07 0.76 10.25
N PRO A 246 -12.07 1.59 9.90
CA PRO A 246 -13.03 2.12 10.84
C PRO A 246 -14.11 1.08 11.18
N LYS A 247 -14.88 1.36 12.23
CA LYS A 247 -16.02 0.52 12.62
C LYS A 247 -17.12 0.45 11.55
N SER A 248 -17.22 1.46 10.69
CA SER A 248 -18.19 1.45 9.59
C SER A 248 -17.97 0.33 8.60
N LEU A 249 -16.76 -0.24 8.52
CA LEU A 249 -16.50 -1.45 7.72
C LEU A 249 -16.73 -2.76 8.50
N MET A 250 -17.42 -2.70 9.64
CA MET A 250 -17.80 -3.83 10.51
C MET A 250 -19.21 -3.65 11.11
N ASP A 251 -20.07 -2.82 10.51
CA ASP A 251 -21.39 -2.46 11.05
C ASP A 251 -22.57 -3.09 10.30
N ARG A 252 -22.27 -3.97 9.35
CA ARG A 252 -23.20 -4.69 8.47
C ARG A 252 -23.98 -3.77 7.53
N LYS A 253 -23.30 -2.75 7.00
CA LYS A 253 -23.84 -1.80 6.02
C LYS A 253 -22.81 -1.50 4.96
N GLY A 254 -23.27 -1.10 3.78
CA GLY A 254 -22.42 -0.59 2.71
C GLY A 254 -21.33 -1.56 2.27
N ILE A 255 -20.07 -1.24 2.62
CA ILE A 255 -18.90 -2.10 2.42
C ILE A 255 -18.48 -2.71 3.75
N GLU A 256 -18.25 -4.01 3.77
CA GLU A 256 -17.87 -4.76 4.96
C GLU A 256 -16.51 -5.42 4.80
N TYR A 257 -15.73 -5.41 5.86
CA TYR A 257 -14.53 -6.23 5.97
C TYR A 257 -14.92 -7.70 6.17
N THR A 258 -14.26 -8.60 5.45
CA THR A 258 -14.44 -10.04 5.65
C THR A 258 -13.51 -10.53 6.75
N PRO A 259 -14.02 -10.87 7.95
CA PRO A 259 -13.19 -11.29 9.09
C PRO A 259 -12.24 -12.44 8.73
N SER A 260 -11.03 -12.42 9.30
CA SER A 260 -9.98 -13.42 9.07
C SER A 260 -9.47 -13.51 7.62
N SER A 261 -9.78 -12.53 6.78
CA SER A 261 -9.24 -12.44 5.42
C SER A 261 -7.90 -11.71 5.33
N PHE A 262 -7.51 -11.01 6.40
CA PHE A 262 -6.23 -10.32 6.45
C PHE A 262 -5.07 -11.31 6.51
N GLY A 263 -4.01 -11.03 5.73
CA GLY A 263 -2.81 -11.83 5.76
C GLY A 263 -1.62 -11.23 5.04
N VAL A 264 -0.46 -11.79 5.35
CA VAL A 264 0.78 -11.50 4.63
C VAL A 264 0.86 -12.41 3.42
N PHE A 265 1.02 -11.82 2.24
CA PHE A 265 1.13 -12.60 1.00
C PHE A 265 2.58 -13.04 0.80
N ILE A 266 2.81 -14.35 0.90
CA ILE A 266 4.14 -14.95 0.74
C ILE A 266 4.06 -16.08 -0.28
N ARG A 267 5.05 -16.13 -1.18
CA ARG A 267 5.30 -17.24 -2.09
C ARG A 267 6.74 -17.72 -1.94
N PRO A 268 7.06 -18.99 -2.21
CA PRO A 268 8.43 -19.50 -2.06
C PRO A 268 9.50 -18.67 -2.77
N TYR A 269 9.20 -18.15 -3.96
CA TYR A 269 10.14 -17.33 -4.72
C TYR A 269 10.41 -15.94 -4.11
N MET A 270 9.57 -15.49 -3.18
CA MET A 270 9.74 -14.22 -2.47
C MET A 270 10.61 -14.35 -1.21
N LEU A 271 11.08 -15.53 -0.91
CA LEU A 271 11.89 -15.81 0.28
C LEU A 271 13.38 -15.89 -0.07
N ASP A 272 14.21 -15.32 0.78
CA ASP A 272 15.63 -15.61 0.82
C ASP A 272 15.89 -16.96 1.51
N GLU A 273 17.16 -17.38 1.59
CA GLU A 273 17.58 -18.62 2.23
C GLU A 273 17.24 -18.70 3.73
N ASN A 274 17.00 -17.57 4.38
CA ASN A 274 16.67 -17.45 5.80
C ASN A 274 15.15 -17.30 6.05
N GLY A 275 14.33 -17.33 4.98
CA GLY A 275 12.89 -17.15 5.07
C GLY A 275 12.44 -15.68 5.27
N ASN A 276 13.31 -14.72 4.97
CA ASN A 276 12.98 -13.30 4.94
C ASN A 276 12.56 -12.86 3.53
N PRO A 277 12.04 -11.64 3.34
CA PRO A 277 11.83 -11.09 2.02
C PRO A 277 13.10 -11.12 1.18
N ASN A 278 13.02 -11.73 0.00
CA ASN A 278 14.12 -11.75 -0.97
C ASN A 278 14.17 -10.38 -1.68
N ARG A 279 14.78 -9.42 -0.99
CA ARG A 279 14.90 -8.04 -1.43
C ARG A 279 15.65 -7.92 -2.76
N TRP A 280 15.45 -6.80 -3.45
CA TRP A 280 16.21 -6.46 -4.63
C TRP A 280 17.71 -6.38 -4.31
N GLN A 281 18.53 -7.14 -5.03
CA GLN A 281 19.93 -7.33 -4.67
C GLN A 281 20.84 -6.29 -5.32
N ILE A 282 21.60 -5.61 -4.47
CA ILE A 282 22.73 -4.76 -4.83
C ILE A 282 23.96 -5.30 -4.10
N SER A 283 25.03 -5.60 -4.84
CA SER A 283 26.25 -6.17 -4.29
C SER A 283 26.90 -5.26 -3.23
N ASN A 284 27.88 -5.78 -2.50
CA ASN A 284 28.64 -5.01 -1.51
C ASN A 284 27.74 -4.26 -0.50
N LYS A 285 26.73 -4.98 0.05
CA LYS A 285 25.76 -4.45 1.04
C LYS A 285 25.05 -3.16 0.57
N GLY A 286 24.59 -3.14 -0.67
CA GLY A 286 23.87 -2.01 -1.26
C GLY A 286 24.75 -0.91 -1.85
N ARG A 287 26.08 -1.07 -1.86
CA ARG A 287 27.04 -0.05 -2.36
C ARG A 287 27.65 -0.41 -3.71
N GLY A 288 27.39 -1.60 -4.22
CA GLY A 288 27.95 -2.11 -5.48
C GLY A 288 26.99 -1.99 -6.65
N GLU A 289 26.94 -3.02 -7.46
CA GLU A 289 26.13 -3.10 -8.67
C GLU A 289 24.82 -3.85 -8.44
N HIS A 290 23.77 -3.48 -9.17
CA HIS A 290 22.53 -4.22 -9.23
C HIS A 290 22.77 -5.62 -9.79
N GLN A 291 22.21 -6.64 -9.14
CA GLN A 291 22.48 -8.04 -9.47
C GLN A 291 21.41 -8.67 -10.36
N GLY A 292 20.30 -7.97 -10.62
CA GLY A 292 19.23 -8.46 -11.49
C GLY A 292 18.39 -9.58 -10.86
N PHE A 293 18.32 -9.69 -9.55
CA PHE A 293 17.43 -10.63 -8.87
C PHE A 293 16.92 -10.07 -7.54
N GLY A 294 15.87 -10.72 -7.00
CA GLY A 294 15.14 -10.27 -5.82
C GLY A 294 13.86 -9.50 -6.18
N PHE A 295 13.13 -9.08 -5.19
CA PHE A 295 11.80 -8.47 -5.31
C PHE A 295 11.73 -7.17 -4.51
N SER A 296 11.48 -7.28 -3.21
CA SER A 296 11.41 -6.19 -2.23
C SER A 296 11.81 -6.70 -0.86
N ASP A 297 12.25 -5.80 0.02
CA ASP A 297 12.49 -6.08 1.44
C ASP A 297 11.20 -6.09 2.28
N HIS A 298 10.05 -5.90 1.63
CA HIS A 298 8.72 -6.04 2.21
C HIS A 298 7.95 -7.21 1.58
N PHE A 299 7.08 -7.83 2.37
CA PHE A 299 6.00 -8.67 1.89
C PHE A 299 4.72 -7.86 1.72
N PRO A 300 3.94 -8.08 0.66
CA PRO A 300 2.60 -7.50 0.56
C PRO A 300 1.68 -7.99 1.67
N ILE A 301 0.76 -7.15 2.10
CA ILE A 301 -0.36 -7.55 2.94
C ILE A 301 -1.68 -7.35 2.20
N THR A 302 -2.65 -8.20 2.49
CA THR A 302 -3.94 -8.22 1.80
C THR A 302 -5.10 -8.36 2.77
N ALA A 303 -6.27 -7.84 2.38
CA ALA A 303 -7.54 -8.05 3.07
C ALA A 303 -8.68 -8.13 2.05
N THR A 304 -9.74 -8.86 2.37
CA THR A 304 -10.94 -8.97 1.53
C THR A 304 -12.08 -8.19 2.15
N PHE A 305 -12.87 -7.55 1.29
CA PHE A 305 -14.06 -6.80 1.63
C PHE A 305 -15.19 -7.24 0.72
N HIS A 306 -16.42 -6.93 1.10
CA HIS A 306 -17.58 -7.17 0.25
C HIS A 306 -18.61 -6.06 0.36
N THR A 307 -19.35 -5.82 -0.74
CA THR A 307 -20.48 -4.90 -0.72
C THR A 307 -21.71 -5.63 -0.16
N LEU A 308 -22.47 -4.94 0.69
CA LEU A 308 -23.77 -5.44 1.13
C LEU A 308 -24.87 -4.87 0.24
N LYS A 309 -25.94 -5.62 0.05
CA LYS A 309 -27.18 -5.14 -0.57
C LYS A 309 -27.85 -4.14 0.39
N ASP A 310 -28.32 -3.02 -0.17
CA ASP A 310 -29.21 -2.10 0.55
C ASP A 310 -30.61 -2.69 0.68
#